data_0f2e2825d8134a650f58dfb0ed905975
#
_entry.id   0f2e2825d8134a650f58dfb0ed905975
#
_cell.length_a   1.000
_cell.length_b   1.000
_cell.length_c   1.000
_cell.angle_alpha   90.00
_cell.angle_beta   90.00
_cell.angle_gamma   90.00
#
_symmetry.space_group_name_H-M   'P 1'
#
loop_
_entity.id
_entity.type
_entity.pdbx_description
1 polymer ?
#
loop_
_entity_poly.entity_id
_entity_poly.type
_entity_poly.pdbx_seq_one_letter_code
_entity_poly.pdbx_strand_id
1 'polypeptide(L)'
;MSAKKQMVRRLDNRTVEVSLPSRLGYERIAMDCSASFAKMAGFAPQRIEDLKTAVAEACLNAIEHGNKSHPDTRVLVTMDFKDDRFSVLVKDGGNGIGRLPKDRTVMRRIENLEPPKGLGIYLIKQLVDEVEFNKMTKDGHTVKMVIKLKN
;
A
#
# COMPACT_ATOMS: atom_id res chain seq x y z
N MET A 1 -1.84 30.54 20.27
CA MET A 1 -1.57 29.96 19.35
C MET A 1 -1.91 28.69 19.40
N SER A 2 -2.71 28.42 18.87
CA SER A 2 -3.11 27.17 18.87
C SER A 2 -2.04 26.39 18.40
N ALA A 3 -1.40 25.94 19.29
CA ALA A 3 -0.57 24.92 19.00
C ALA A 3 -1.30 23.97 18.16
N LYS A 4 -0.93 23.91 16.95
CA LYS A 4 -1.27 22.83 16.16
C LYS A 4 -0.87 21.64 16.98
N LYS A 5 -1.81 20.96 17.48
CA LYS A 5 -1.58 19.73 18.13
C LYS A 5 -0.87 18.88 17.12
N GLN A 6 0.39 18.79 17.27
CA GLN A 6 1.11 17.80 16.56
C GLN A 6 0.56 16.50 17.05
N MET A 7 -0.12 15.84 16.18
CA MET A 7 -0.53 14.51 16.49
C MET A 7 0.73 13.67 16.58
N VAL A 8 1.07 13.33 17.77
CA VAL A 8 2.17 12.44 17.99
C VAL A 8 1.65 11.07 17.60
N ARG A 9 2.14 10.56 16.50
CA ARG A 9 1.83 9.23 16.14
C ARG A 9 2.57 8.31 17.04
N ARG A 10 1.85 7.48 17.73
CA ARG A 10 2.49 6.46 18.50
C ARG A 10 2.54 5.22 17.70
N LEU A 11 3.73 4.86 17.29
CA LEU A 11 3.96 3.58 16.69
C LEU A 11 4.42 2.63 17.77
N ASP A 12 3.93 1.43 17.77
CA ASP A 12 4.40 0.45 18.74
C ASP A 12 5.78 -0.06 18.32
N ASN A 13 6.39 -0.88 19.13
CA ASN A 13 7.74 -1.37 18.90
C ASN A 13 7.82 -2.47 17.83
N ARG A 14 6.74 -2.75 17.15
CA ARG A 14 6.72 -3.76 16.10
C ARG A 14 6.39 -3.17 14.74
N THR A 15 6.08 -1.91 14.70
CA THR A 15 5.61 -1.26 13.48
C THR A 15 6.72 -0.48 12.81
N VAL A 16 6.86 -0.71 11.51
CA VAL A 16 7.81 0.05 10.69
C VAL A 16 6.99 0.91 9.74
N GLU A 17 7.34 2.17 9.64
CA GLU A 17 6.63 3.09 8.77
C GLU A 17 7.60 3.74 7.78
N VAL A 18 7.23 3.78 6.52
CA VAL A 18 8.03 4.38 5.47
C VAL A 18 7.16 5.38 4.72
N SER A 19 7.62 6.60 4.60
CA SER A 19 6.92 7.64 3.84
C SER A 19 7.69 7.89 2.56
N LEU A 20 7.03 7.75 1.43
CA LEU A 20 7.66 7.85 0.12
C LEU A 20 7.13 9.01 -0.69
N PRO A 21 7.99 9.69 -1.45
CA PRO A 21 7.48 10.64 -2.44
C PRO A 21 6.64 9.89 -3.48
N SER A 22 5.63 10.55 -4.04
CA SER A 22 4.78 9.95 -5.06
C SER A 22 5.45 10.01 -6.42
N ARG A 23 6.54 9.30 -6.55
CA ARG A 23 7.31 9.22 -7.80
C ARG A 23 7.63 7.78 -8.12
N LEU A 24 7.51 7.45 -9.39
CA LEU A 24 7.83 6.10 -9.84
C LEU A 24 9.28 5.75 -9.51
N GLY A 25 9.50 4.57 -9.06
CA GLY A 25 10.81 4.09 -8.61
C GLY A 25 10.90 3.98 -7.11
N TYR A 26 10.20 4.84 -6.38
CA TYR A 26 10.26 4.80 -4.92
C TYR A 26 9.54 3.58 -4.34
N GLU A 27 8.66 2.95 -5.10
CA GLU A 27 8.03 1.71 -4.66
C GLU A 27 9.07 0.64 -4.31
N ARG A 28 10.25 0.72 -4.91
CA ARG A 28 11.31 -0.25 -4.65
C ARG A 28 11.79 -0.20 -3.21
N ILE A 29 11.77 0.98 -2.61
CA ILE A 29 12.17 1.14 -1.21
C ILE A 29 11.19 0.38 -0.32
N ALA A 30 9.89 0.53 -0.58
CA ALA A 30 8.88 -0.19 0.18
C ALA A 30 9.00 -1.70 -0.04
N MET A 31 9.28 -2.13 -1.26
CA MET A 31 9.49 -3.54 -1.56
C MET A 31 10.64 -4.11 -0.74
N ASP A 32 11.76 -3.42 -0.75
CA ASP A 32 12.94 -3.91 -0.04
C ASP A 32 12.77 -3.88 1.47
N CYS A 33 12.11 -2.86 1.98
CA CYS A 33 11.81 -2.78 3.41
C CYS A 33 10.90 -3.93 3.83
N SER A 34 9.85 -4.19 3.06
CA SER A 34 8.92 -5.26 3.40
C SER A 34 9.59 -6.62 3.30
N ALA A 35 10.44 -6.83 2.29
CA ALA A 35 11.18 -8.07 2.14
C ALA A 35 12.11 -8.31 3.32
N SER A 36 12.82 -7.29 3.73
CA SER A 36 13.75 -7.39 4.85
C SER A 36 13.01 -7.73 6.14
N PHE A 37 11.91 -7.07 6.39
CA PHE A 37 11.11 -7.30 7.58
C PHE A 37 10.48 -8.71 7.57
N ALA A 38 9.93 -9.12 6.43
CA ALA A 38 9.34 -10.45 6.31
C ALA A 38 10.39 -11.54 6.50
N LYS A 39 11.62 -11.29 6.05
CA LYS A 39 12.70 -12.23 6.26
C LYS A 39 13.02 -12.35 7.74
N MET A 40 13.05 -11.24 8.45
CA MET A 40 13.26 -11.24 9.89
C MET A 40 12.13 -12.01 10.61
N ALA A 41 10.94 -11.92 10.09
CA ALA A 41 9.77 -12.60 10.68
C ALA A 41 9.74 -14.11 10.38
N GLY A 42 10.59 -14.57 9.47
CA GLY A 42 10.71 -16.01 9.19
C GLY A 42 9.96 -16.53 7.97
N PHE A 43 9.50 -15.63 7.09
CA PHE A 43 8.81 -16.09 5.89
C PHE A 43 9.75 -16.73 4.88
N ALA A 44 9.24 -17.70 4.15
CA ALA A 44 10.01 -18.39 3.12
C ALA A 44 10.28 -17.46 1.93
N PRO A 45 11.38 -17.68 1.19
CA PRO A 45 11.75 -16.82 0.07
C PRO A 45 10.63 -16.60 -0.95
N GLN A 46 9.85 -17.62 -1.25
CA GLN A 46 8.77 -17.47 -2.23
C GLN A 46 7.67 -16.53 -1.69
N ARG A 47 7.36 -16.62 -0.41
CA ARG A 47 6.34 -15.73 0.17
C ARG A 47 6.85 -14.30 0.22
N ILE A 48 8.16 -14.13 0.41
CA ILE A 48 8.77 -12.80 0.38
C ILE A 48 8.66 -12.20 -1.02
N GLU A 49 8.90 -13.00 -2.06
CA GLU A 49 8.76 -12.51 -3.44
C GLU A 49 7.30 -12.14 -3.75
N ASP A 50 6.36 -12.93 -3.30
CA ASP A 50 4.95 -12.63 -3.45
C ASP A 50 4.60 -11.30 -2.79
N LEU A 51 5.10 -11.11 -1.57
CA LEU A 51 4.87 -9.88 -0.83
C LEU A 51 5.48 -8.68 -1.54
N LYS A 52 6.71 -8.81 -2.02
CA LYS A 52 7.39 -7.72 -2.73
C LYS A 52 6.56 -7.27 -3.93
N THR A 53 6.07 -8.21 -4.71
CA THR A 53 5.27 -7.89 -5.88
C THR A 53 3.96 -7.21 -5.48
N ALA A 54 3.30 -7.71 -4.46
CA ALA A 54 2.05 -7.12 -4.00
C ALA A 54 2.26 -5.70 -3.47
N VAL A 55 3.34 -5.49 -2.71
CA VAL A 55 3.67 -4.17 -2.18
C VAL A 55 3.98 -3.19 -3.31
N ALA A 56 4.74 -3.65 -4.32
CA ALA A 56 5.06 -2.82 -5.47
C ALA A 56 3.78 -2.37 -6.18
N GLU A 57 2.87 -3.30 -6.42
CA GLU A 57 1.63 -2.97 -7.11
C GLU A 57 0.76 -2.01 -6.29
N ALA A 58 0.67 -2.22 -5.00
CA ALA A 58 -0.09 -1.33 -4.13
C ALA A 58 0.52 0.07 -4.11
N CYS A 59 1.84 0.17 -4.04
CA CYS A 59 2.52 1.46 -4.04
C CYS A 59 2.37 2.17 -5.39
N LEU A 60 2.50 1.45 -6.49
CA LEU A 60 2.33 2.02 -7.82
C LEU A 60 0.91 2.55 -8.00
N ASN A 61 -0.08 1.80 -7.54
CA ASN A 61 -1.45 2.27 -7.58
C ASN A 61 -1.65 3.53 -6.75
N ALA A 62 -1.05 3.58 -5.58
CA ALA A 62 -1.14 4.76 -4.73
C ALA A 62 -0.47 5.97 -5.37
N ILE A 63 0.68 5.79 -6.00
CA ILE A 63 1.41 6.86 -6.66
C ILE A 63 0.66 7.35 -7.89
N GLU A 64 0.32 6.42 -8.77
CA GLU A 64 -0.27 6.79 -10.05
C GLU A 64 -1.73 7.17 -9.99
N HIS A 65 -2.51 6.43 -9.25
CA HIS A 65 -3.93 6.64 -9.23
C HIS A 65 -4.43 7.38 -8.01
N GLY A 66 -3.90 7.08 -6.88
CA GLY A 66 -4.28 7.76 -5.67
C GLY A 66 -3.82 9.19 -5.66
N ASN A 67 -2.53 9.37 -5.77
CA ASN A 67 -1.91 10.69 -5.72
C ASN A 67 -1.66 11.33 -7.09
N LYS A 68 -1.97 10.61 -8.17
CA LYS A 68 -1.79 11.08 -9.54
C LYS A 68 -0.38 11.63 -9.80
N SER A 69 0.59 11.04 -9.19
CA SER A 69 1.99 11.45 -9.30
C SER A 69 2.21 12.93 -8.95
N HIS A 70 1.33 13.49 -8.12
CA HIS A 70 1.45 14.89 -7.75
C HIS A 70 2.68 15.09 -6.85
N PRO A 71 3.54 16.03 -7.18
CA PRO A 71 4.83 16.16 -6.48
C PRO A 71 4.76 16.47 -4.99
N ASP A 72 3.66 17.03 -4.54
CA ASP A 72 3.55 17.35 -3.12
C ASP A 72 2.87 16.27 -2.30
N THR A 73 2.61 15.13 -2.88
CA THR A 73 1.94 14.05 -2.17
C THR A 73 2.92 12.95 -1.80
N ARG A 74 2.54 12.17 -0.84
CA ARG A 74 3.37 11.06 -0.36
C ARG A 74 2.54 9.80 -0.20
N VAL A 75 3.22 8.67 -0.25
CA VAL A 75 2.61 7.37 0.02
C VAL A 75 3.17 6.88 1.34
N LEU A 76 2.30 6.48 2.23
CA LEU A 76 2.70 5.99 3.53
C LEU A 76 2.53 4.49 3.56
N VAL A 77 3.59 3.79 3.90
CA VAL A 77 3.57 2.32 4.00
C VAL A 77 3.86 1.94 5.44
N THR A 78 2.95 1.23 6.06
CA THR A 78 3.08 0.81 7.44
C THR A 78 3.08 -0.71 7.48
N MET A 79 4.02 -1.30 8.18
CA MET A 79 4.18 -2.75 8.26
C MET A 79 4.30 -3.20 9.68
N ASP A 80 3.68 -4.33 10.01
CA ASP A 80 3.90 -4.93 11.30
C ASP A 80 3.77 -6.45 11.20
N PHE A 81 4.28 -7.14 12.20
CA PHE A 81 4.17 -8.58 12.28
C PHE A 81 3.70 -8.94 13.70
N LYS A 82 2.54 -9.55 13.77
CA LYS A 82 1.98 -9.93 15.05
C LYS A 82 1.10 -11.16 14.87
N ASP A 83 1.19 -12.10 15.78
CA ASP A 83 0.37 -13.32 15.76
C ASP A 83 0.47 -14.05 14.41
N ASP A 84 1.69 -14.19 13.92
CA ASP A 84 1.98 -14.88 12.67
C ASP A 84 1.32 -14.23 11.44
N ARG A 85 0.98 -12.97 11.56
CA ARG A 85 0.40 -12.21 10.47
C ARG A 85 1.28 -11.02 10.15
N PHE A 86 1.73 -10.95 8.92
CA PHE A 86 2.51 -9.81 8.45
C PHE A 86 1.56 -8.91 7.68
N SER A 87 1.37 -7.71 8.17
CA SER A 87 0.43 -6.78 7.58
C SER A 87 1.17 -5.60 6.95
N VAL A 88 0.75 -5.22 5.77
CA VAL A 88 1.27 -4.02 5.10
C VAL A 88 0.08 -3.16 4.73
N LEU A 89 0.10 -1.92 5.19
CA LEU A 89 -0.93 -0.96 4.85
C LEU A 89 -0.30 0.10 3.95
N VAL A 90 -0.85 0.32 2.80
CA VAL A 90 -0.40 1.35 1.86
C VAL A 90 -1.48 2.41 1.78
N LYS A 91 -1.11 3.65 2.10
CA LYS A 91 -2.06 4.75 2.13
C LYS A 91 -1.57 5.87 1.23
N ASP A 92 -2.43 6.35 0.35
CA ASP A 92 -2.09 7.52 -0.45
C ASP A 92 -2.44 8.79 0.35
N GLY A 93 -2.01 9.90 -0.13
CA GLY A 93 -2.09 11.13 0.62
C GLY A 93 -3.45 11.74 0.82
N GLY A 94 -4.41 11.18 0.21
CA GLY A 94 -5.75 11.66 0.45
C GLY A 94 -6.16 12.88 -0.31
N ASN A 95 -5.31 13.85 -0.38
CA ASN A 95 -5.69 15.05 -0.98
C ASN A 95 -5.73 15.00 -2.44
N GLY A 96 -4.88 14.29 -2.97
CA GLY A 96 -4.80 14.26 -4.38
C GLY A 96 -5.94 13.62 -5.02
N ILE A 97 -6.76 12.96 -4.23
CA ILE A 97 -7.64 12.26 -4.83
C ILE A 97 -8.84 12.77 -4.94
N GLY A 98 -9.01 13.81 -4.67
CA GLY A 98 -10.09 14.50 -4.79
C GLY A 98 -11.25 13.74 -5.22
N ARG A 99 -11.23 13.18 -6.23
CA ARG A 99 -12.26 12.53 -6.69
C ARG A 99 -11.92 11.40 -7.39
N LEU A 100 -12.39 10.39 -7.00
CA LEU A 100 -12.49 9.33 -7.83
C LEU A 100 -13.42 9.74 -8.88
N PRO A 101 -12.99 9.59 -10.05
CA PRO A 101 -13.89 9.80 -11.14
C PRO A 101 -14.97 8.81 -10.85
N LYS A 102 -16.16 9.26 -10.80
CA LYS A 102 -17.16 8.51 -10.51
C LYS A 102 -17.14 7.38 -11.31
N ASP A 103 -16.48 6.52 -10.92
CA ASP A 103 -16.89 5.55 -10.90
C ASP A 103 -17.10 4.72 -12.00
N ARG A 104 -17.96 4.82 -12.63
CA ARG A 104 -18.23 3.97 -13.72
C ARG A 104 -17.14 3.96 -14.74
N THR A 105 -16.50 5.07 -14.91
CA THR A 105 -15.44 5.18 -15.88
C THR A 105 -14.20 4.43 -15.42
N VAL A 106 -13.94 4.46 -14.14
CA VAL A 106 -12.80 3.73 -13.63
C VAL A 106 -13.12 2.24 -13.60
N MET A 107 -14.31 1.88 -13.21
CA MET A 107 -14.71 0.49 -13.24
C MET A 107 -14.71 -0.04 -14.66
N ARG A 108 -15.14 0.75 -15.61
CA ARG A 108 -15.08 0.34 -16.98
C ARG A 108 -13.67 0.16 -17.46
N ARG A 109 -12.77 0.99 -17.01
CA ARG A 109 -11.37 0.85 -17.38
C ARG A 109 -10.80 -0.42 -16.80
N ILE A 110 -11.16 -0.73 -15.58
CA ILE A 110 -10.71 -1.94 -14.95
C ILE A 110 -11.31 -3.14 -15.68
N GLU A 111 -12.56 -3.06 -16.05
CA GLU A 111 -13.20 -4.14 -16.76
C GLU A 111 -12.80 -4.23 -18.20
N ASN A 112 -12.61 -3.13 -18.85
CA ASN A 112 -12.35 -3.12 -20.27
C ASN A 112 -10.97 -2.93 -20.64
N LEU A 113 -10.13 -3.10 -19.82
CA LEU A 113 -8.96 -3.08 -20.39
C LEU A 113 -7.97 -2.22 -20.29
N GLU A 114 -7.84 -1.57 -19.32
CA GLU A 114 -6.57 -1.08 -19.09
C GLU A 114 -5.87 -2.16 -18.37
N PRO A 115 -5.40 -3.14 -19.10
CA PRO A 115 -4.88 -4.35 -18.53
C PRO A 115 -3.89 -4.14 -17.42
N PRO A 116 -3.00 -3.15 -17.48
CA PRO A 116 -2.02 -3.01 -16.43
C PRO A 116 -2.64 -2.70 -15.07
N LYS A 117 -3.72 -1.94 -15.07
CA LYS A 117 -4.28 -1.51 -13.80
C LYS A 117 -5.15 -2.58 -13.16
N GLY A 118 -5.94 -3.23 -13.95
CA GLY A 118 -6.75 -4.32 -13.45
C GLY A 118 -5.90 -5.48 -13.00
N LEU A 119 -4.79 -5.70 -13.69
CA LEU A 119 -3.88 -6.77 -13.36
C LEU A 119 -3.20 -6.52 -12.04
N GLY A 120 -2.84 -5.28 -11.72
CA GLY A 120 -2.20 -4.97 -10.46
C GLY A 120 -3.05 -5.37 -9.27
N ILE A 121 -4.32 -4.99 -9.28
CA ILE A 121 -5.24 -5.34 -8.21
C ILE A 121 -5.44 -6.85 -8.16
N TYR A 122 -5.61 -7.46 -9.31
CA TYR A 122 -5.78 -8.89 -9.40
C TYR A 122 -4.57 -9.62 -8.83
N LEU A 123 -3.36 -9.17 -9.17
CA LEU A 123 -2.15 -9.76 -8.68
C LEU A 123 -2.07 -9.68 -7.16
N ILE A 124 -2.41 -8.55 -6.58
CA ILE A 124 -2.40 -8.41 -5.13
C ILE A 124 -3.28 -9.50 -4.52
N LYS A 125 -4.48 -9.65 -5.04
CA LYS A 125 -5.41 -10.66 -4.51
C LYS A 125 -4.87 -12.08 -4.62
N GLN A 126 -4.08 -12.34 -5.66
CA GLN A 126 -3.52 -13.68 -5.86
C GLN A 126 -2.30 -13.96 -5.00
N LEU A 127 -1.56 -12.92 -4.64
CA LEU A 127 -0.29 -13.07 -3.98
C LEU A 127 -0.33 -13.03 -2.45
N VAL A 128 -1.35 -12.45 -1.89
CA VAL A 128 -1.45 -12.33 -0.44
C VAL A 128 -2.62 -13.14 0.11
N ASP A 129 -2.60 -13.39 1.40
CA ASP A 129 -3.66 -14.19 2.03
C ASP A 129 -4.93 -13.39 2.25
N GLU A 130 -4.79 -12.12 2.57
CA GLU A 130 -5.95 -11.24 2.76
C GLU A 130 -5.65 -9.87 2.17
N VAL A 131 -6.62 -9.26 1.57
CA VAL A 131 -6.48 -7.89 1.09
C VAL A 131 -7.78 -7.15 1.33
N GLU A 132 -7.64 -5.91 1.79
CA GLU A 132 -8.79 -5.06 2.03
C GLU A 132 -8.53 -3.71 1.40
N PHE A 133 -9.45 -3.29 0.53
CA PHE A 133 -9.34 -1.99 -0.10
C PHE A 133 -10.38 -1.09 0.54
N ASN A 134 -9.92 -0.02 1.17
CA ASN A 134 -10.83 0.96 1.73
C ASN A 134 -10.91 2.15 0.80
N LYS A 135 -12.13 2.46 0.43
CA LYS A 135 -12.35 3.55 -0.46
C LYS A 135 -12.11 4.87 0.21
N MET A 136 -12.19 5.89 -0.57
CA MET A 136 -12.01 7.23 -0.18
C MET A 136 -12.63 7.60 1.10
N THR A 137 -11.78 7.93 2.03
CA THR A 137 -12.18 8.64 3.21
C THR A 137 -11.56 10.01 3.05
N LYS A 138 -11.73 10.88 4.02
CA LYS A 138 -11.09 12.16 4.01
C LYS A 138 -9.59 12.01 3.96
N ASP A 139 -9.08 10.88 4.38
CA ASP A 139 -7.67 10.64 4.48
C ASP A 139 -7.11 9.86 3.29
N GLY A 140 -7.90 9.59 2.30
CA GLY A 140 -7.46 8.91 1.08
C GLY A 140 -7.81 7.44 1.05
N HIS A 141 -7.15 6.73 0.14
CA HIS A 141 -7.39 5.31 -0.01
C HIS A 141 -6.36 4.51 0.73
N THR A 142 -6.77 3.37 1.22
CA THR A 142 -5.84 2.44 1.84
C THR A 142 -6.00 1.06 1.24
N VAL A 143 -4.89 0.34 1.18
CA VAL A 143 -4.87 -1.06 0.81
C VAL A 143 -4.14 -1.78 1.93
N LYS A 144 -4.81 -2.72 2.57
CA LYS A 144 -4.19 -3.51 3.62
C LYS A 144 -4.00 -4.92 3.10
N MET A 145 -2.78 -5.40 3.17
CA MET A 145 -2.43 -6.74 2.70
C MET A 145 -1.88 -7.55 3.87
N VAL A 146 -2.25 -8.80 3.94
CA VAL A 146 -1.77 -9.68 5.01
C VAL A 146 -1.25 -10.98 4.41
N ILE A 147 -0.05 -11.37 4.81
CA ILE A 147 0.42 -12.73 4.55
C ILE A 147 0.58 -13.43 5.90
N LYS A 148 0.25 -14.69 5.93
CA LYS A 148 0.27 -15.46 7.16
C LYS A 148 1.47 -16.40 7.18
N LEU A 149 2.12 -16.44 8.33
CA LEU A 149 3.22 -17.36 8.50
C LEU A 149 2.60 -18.71 8.83
N LYS A 150 2.81 -19.66 7.93
CA LYS A 150 2.26 -20.98 8.13
C LYS A 150 3.36 -21.90 8.63
N ASN A 151 3.06 -22.61 9.63
CA ASN A 151 3.97 -23.62 10.14
C ASN A 151 3.90 -24.88 9.29
#